data_04c06ef43fe9bd48225033ba4c601b69
#
_entry.id   04c06ef43fe9bd48225033ba4c601b69
#
_cell.length_a   1.000
_cell.length_b   1.000
_cell.length_c   1.000
_cell.angle_alpha   90.00
_cell.angle_beta   90.00
_cell.angle_gamma   90.00
#
_symmetry.space_group_name_H-M   'P 1'
#
loop_
_entity.id
_entity.type
_entity.pdbx_description
1 polymer ?
#
loop_
_entity_poly.entity_id
_entity_poly.type
_entity_poly.pdbx_seq_one_letter_code
_entity_poly.pdbx_strand_id
1 'polypeptide(L)'
;MKKVFLTIAALVCAMTMSAQEAAADQTMNPLITAMPSLSIAPDARSAGQGDVGVATEADFNAQYWNPAKYAYMYSKGGITANYTPWLRKLVGDIDLAYLAGFYNFGDLGGGIGASFTYFSMGDVALTDPAGEVIQNVRPNEWALDLSYFRKLHEYVSMSVAIRVLYSDLNNGVNAQSSSIDLHPAVTAAADIALYYRQPIELPMGTSHFNLGFSLKNLGGKMAYADDRSNFIPASMNLGISYELPCDKYNFLTFSLETNKMLVPSRYSRKTTKETAANQDLWDDNGNPIDPSNMETWKMSEGAYSNISSARGWFMSFADAPGGAREEFNEVRWGAGIEYSYNKQFFARAGYSYENFYKGNRNYITFGAGFHLSIVALDVSYCVGLASTNPLDQTMRFTLGFDLAGIKDLVDNRKKK
;
A
#
# COMPACT_ATOMS: atom_id res chain seq x y z
N MET A 1 3.21 -29.19 18.03
CA MET A 1 3.41 -27.73 18.15
C MET A 1 4.89 -27.33 18.17
N LYS A 2 5.75 -27.78 19.10
CA LYS A 2 7.20 -27.38 19.12
C LYS A 2 7.96 -27.64 17.81
N LYS A 3 7.71 -28.76 17.11
CA LYS A 3 8.38 -29.11 15.83
C LYS A 3 7.95 -28.18 14.68
N VAL A 4 6.69 -27.76 14.63
CA VAL A 4 6.17 -26.84 13.60
C VAL A 4 6.76 -25.42 13.81
N PHE A 5 6.87 -24.97 15.06
CA PHE A 5 7.52 -23.70 15.39
C PHE A 5 8.99 -23.66 14.99
N LEU A 6 9.73 -24.78 15.23
CA LEU A 6 11.13 -24.87 14.84
C LEU A 6 11.31 -24.86 13.32
N THR A 7 10.39 -25.48 12.57
CA THR A 7 10.45 -25.54 11.11
C THR A 7 10.17 -24.16 10.48
N ILE A 8 9.21 -23.42 11.03
CA ILE A 8 8.88 -22.06 10.59
C ILE A 8 10.05 -21.10 10.90
N ALA A 9 10.64 -21.18 12.11
CA ALA A 9 11.81 -20.38 12.47
C ALA A 9 13.03 -20.72 11.59
N ALA A 10 13.26 -21.99 11.26
CA ALA A 10 14.33 -22.42 10.36
C ALA A 10 14.11 -21.93 8.92
N LEU A 11 12.86 -21.90 8.43
CA LEU A 11 12.52 -21.39 7.10
C LEU A 11 12.76 -19.88 7.01
N VAL A 12 12.39 -19.12 8.04
CA VAL A 12 12.63 -17.68 8.13
C VAL A 12 14.13 -17.37 8.18
N CYS A 13 14.91 -18.14 8.97
CA CYS A 13 16.38 -18.00 9.00
C CYS A 13 17.04 -18.39 7.67
N ALA A 14 16.55 -19.40 6.96
CA ALA A 14 17.09 -19.80 5.67
C ALA A 14 16.86 -18.73 4.58
N MET A 15 15.72 -18.03 4.61
CA MET A 15 15.43 -16.92 3.67
C MET A 15 16.36 -15.72 3.88
N THR A 16 16.78 -15.45 5.12
CA THR A 16 17.68 -14.33 5.41
C THR A 16 19.13 -14.60 5.02
N MET A 17 19.59 -15.85 4.99
CA MET A 17 20.97 -16.21 4.63
C MET A 17 21.24 -16.24 3.12
N SER A 18 20.22 -16.43 2.28
CA SER A 18 20.39 -16.49 0.82
C SER A 18 20.52 -15.12 0.14
N ALA A 19 20.32 -14.03 0.86
CA ALA A 19 20.33 -12.67 0.29
C ALA A 19 21.72 -12.05 0.13
N GLN A 20 22.78 -12.65 0.65
CA GLN A 20 24.08 -11.98 0.81
C GLN A 20 25.12 -12.29 -0.29
N GLU A 21 24.89 -13.27 -1.16
CA GLU A 21 25.95 -13.76 -2.06
C GLU A 21 25.90 -13.30 -3.54
N ALA A 22 24.95 -12.44 -3.94
CA ALA A 22 24.82 -12.02 -5.36
C ALA A 22 25.02 -10.50 -5.58
N ALA A 23 25.79 -9.82 -4.73
CA ALA A 23 25.71 -8.36 -4.58
C ALA A 23 26.76 -7.55 -5.35
N ALA A 24 27.54 -8.12 -6.27
CA ALA A 24 28.70 -7.41 -6.82
C ALA A 24 28.42 -6.46 -8.00
N ASP A 25 27.20 -6.50 -8.63
CA ASP A 25 26.99 -5.77 -9.90
C ASP A 25 25.59 -5.17 -10.10
N GLN A 26 24.77 -4.99 -9.03
CA GLN A 26 23.46 -4.37 -9.16
C GLN A 26 23.43 -3.00 -8.50
N THR A 27 23.09 -1.97 -9.28
CA THR A 27 22.85 -0.61 -8.77
C THR A 27 21.43 -0.50 -8.16
N MET A 28 21.28 0.40 -7.18
CA MET A 28 19.98 0.71 -6.59
C MET A 28 19.05 1.29 -7.65
N ASN A 29 17.92 0.61 -7.89
CA ASN A 29 16.93 1.01 -8.88
C ASN A 29 15.50 0.92 -8.30
N PRO A 30 15.14 1.76 -7.32
CA PRO A 30 13.79 1.82 -6.78
C PRO A 30 12.81 2.41 -7.79
N LEU A 31 11.57 1.92 -7.79
CA LEU A 31 10.50 2.53 -8.57
C LEU A 31 10.05 3.83 -7.90
N ILE A 32 10.12 4.94 -8.64
CA ILE A 32 9.77 6.28 -8.14
C ILE A 32 8.41 6.68 -8.73
N THR A 33 7.49 7.10 -7.87
CA THR A 33 6.15 7.51 -8.24
C THR A 33 5.81 8.90 -7.69
N ALA A 34 4.85 9.56 -8.31
CA ALA A 34 4.13 10.64 -7.68
C ALA A 34 3.24 10.10 -6.55
N MET A 35 2.91 10.91 -5.57
CA MET A 35 2.06 10.54 -4.43
C MET A 35 2.43 9.19 -3.77
N PRO A 36 3.66 9.02 -3.27
CA PRO A 36 4.07 7.78 -2.60
C PRO A 36 3.26 7.49 -1.33
N SER A 37 2.56 8.50 -0.77
CA SER A 37 1.64 8.37 0.36
C SER A 37 0.53 7.33 0.13
N LEU A 38 0.09 7.13 -1.13
CA LEU A 38 -0.90 6.11 -1.49
C LEU A 38 -0.44 4.66 -1.24
N SER A 39 0.87 4.45 -1.10
CA SER A 39 1.47 3.13 -0.80
C SER A 39 1.69 2.90 0.70
N ILE A 40 1.33 3.87 1.56
CA ILE A 40 1.46 3.76 3.01
C ILE A 40 0.21 3.07 3.58
N ALA A 41 0.38 1.95 4.27
CA ALA A 41 -0.69 1.29 5.01
C ALA A 41 -1.24 2.24 6.10
N PRO A 42 -2.52 2.65 6.04
CA PRO A 42 -3.04 3.65 6.97
C PRO A 42 -3.49 3.06 8.30
N ASP A 43 -3.90 1.78 8.34
CA ASP A 43 -4.53 1.15 9.49
C ASP A 43 -3.57 0.30 10.32
N ALA A 44 -3.83 0.26 11.63
CA ALA A 44 -3.01 -0.46 12.58
C ALA A 44 -3.17 -1.99 12.48
N ARG A 45 -4.35 -2.50 12.07
CA ARG A 45 -4.59 -3.94 11.97
C ARG A 45 -3.68 -4.58 10.94
N SER A 46 -3.75 -4.11 9.70
CA SER A 46 -2.97 -4.67 8.59
C SER A 46 -1.49 -4.36 8.74
N ALA A 47 -1.17 -3.16 9.21
CA ALA A 47 0.21 -2.79 9.49
C ALA A 47 0.85 -3.64 10.59
N GLY A 48 0.10 -4.05 11.61
CA GLY A 48 0.56 -4.98 12.64
C GLY A 48 0.82 -6.40 12.13
N GLN A 49 0.39 -6.71 10.89
CA GLN A 49 0.56 -8.00 10.22
C GLN A 49 1.53 -7.93 9.02
N GLY A 50 2.47 -6.97 8.98
CA GLY A 50 3.43 -6.85 7.89
C GLY A 50 2.86 -6.19 6.63
N ASP A 51 1.91 -5.26 6.77
CA ASP A 51 1.19 -4.59 5.70
C ASP A 51 0.42 -5.57 4.79
N VAL A 52 -0.34 -6.48 5.41
CA VAL A 52 -1.17 -7.49 4.74
C VAL A 52 -2.65 -7.19 4.99
N GLY A 53 -3.43 -7.01 3.93
CA GLY A 53 -4.82 -6.59 4.06
C GLY A 53 -5.77 -7.06 2.95
N VAL A 54 -5.26 -7.47 1.78
CA VAL A 54 -6.07 -7.78 0.59
C VAL A 54 -6.94 -9.01 0.78
N ALA A 55 -6.46 -10.04 1.49
CA ALA A 55 -7.17 -11.30 1.74
C ALA A 55 -7.56 -11.53 3.20
N THR A 56 -7.21 -10.64 4.13
CA THR A 56 -7.61 -10.77 5.54
C THR A 56 -9.13 -10.71 5.69
N GLU A 57 -9.65 -11.18 6.84
CA GLU A 57 -11.07 -11.03 7.18
C GLU A 57 -11.54 -9.57 7.03
N ALA A 58 -12.82 -9.39 6.66
CA ALA A 58 -13.43 -8.09 6.50
C ALA A 58 -13.34 -7.24 7.78
N ASP A 59 -12.99 -5.96 7.62
CA ASP A 59 -12.89 -4.98 8.70
C ASP A 59 -13.30 -3.57 8.22
N PHE A 60 -13.29 -2.59 9.13
CA PHE A 60 -13.67 -1.22 8.81
C PHE A 60 -12.72 -0.52 7.84
N ASN A 61 -11.47 -1.01 7.67
CA ASN A 61 -10.45 -0.45 6.78
C ASN A 61 -10.36 -1.15 5.41
N ALA A 62 -11.32 -2.04 5.09
CA ALA A 62 -11.32 -2.77 3.83
C ALA A 62 -11.33 -1.84 2.59
N GLN A 63 -11.80 -0.59 2.72
CA GLN A 63 -11.79 0.40 1.64
C GLN A 63 -10.38 0.62 1.06
N TYR A 64 -9.34 0.65 1.90
CA TYR A 64 -7.96 0.82 1.44
C TYR A 64 -7.42 -0.44 0.76
N TRP A 65 -7.70 -1.62 1.30
CA TRP A 65 -7.07 -2.87 0.88
C TRP A 65 -7.82 -3.58 -0.25
N ASN A 66 -9.10 -3.86 0.01
CA ASN A 66 -9.99 -4.59 -0.89
C ASN A 66 -11.45 -4.32 -0.48
N PRO A 67 -12.14 -3.35 -1.10
CA PRO A 67 -13.52 -3.03 -0.73
C PRO A 67 -14.52 -4.17 -0.94
N ALA A 68 -14.19 -5.20 -1.76
CA ALA A 68 -15.05 -6.37 -1.94
C ALA A 68 -15.27 -7.15 -0.63
N LYS A 69 -14.35 -7.04 0.36
CA LYS A 69 -14.47 -7.64 1.69
C LYS A 69 -15.68 -7.12 2.45
N TYR A 70 -16.11 -5.87 2.23
CA TYR A 70 -17.28 -5.29 2.89
C TYR A 70 -18.57 -6.08 2.67
N ALA A 71 -18.66 -6.86 1.58
CA ALA A 71 -19.79 -7.75 1.33
C ALA A 71 -19.93 -8.87 2.38
N TYR A 72 -18.88 -9.12 3.17
CA TYR A 72 -18.86 -10.12 4.25
C TYR A 72 -18.75 -9.49 5.65
N MET A 73 -18.92 -8.17 5.76
CA MET A 73 -18.96 -7.53 7.08
C MET A 73 -20.21 -7.96 7.84
N TYR A 74 -20.03 -8.18 9.15
CA TYR A 74 -21.13 -8.49 10.07
C TYR A 74 -22.05 -7.26 10.32
N SER A 75 -21.50 -6.05 10.24
CA SER A 75 -22.23 -4.79 10.39
C SER A 75 -22.77 -4.30 9.05
N LYS A 76 -23.96 -3.69 9.07
CA LYS A 76 -24.53 -3.01 7.90
C LYS A 76 -23.83 -1.71 7.55
N GLY A 77 -23.11 -1.11 8.48
CA GLY A 77 -22.41 0.13 8.22
C GLY A 77 -21.47 0.50 9.35
N GLY A 78 -20.36 1.12 9.00
CA GLY A 78 -19.37 1.55 9.97
C GLY A 78 -18.48 2.63 9.42
N ILE A 79 -17.75 3.27 10.32
CA ILE A 79 -16.74 4.28 10.04
C ILE A 79 -15.46 3.96 10.79
N THR A 80 -14.35 4.40 10.26
CA THR A 80 -13.04 4.27 10.90
C THR A 80 -12.22 5.54 10.72
N ALA A 81 -11.43 5.86 11.73
CA ALA A 81 -10.43 6.92 11.69
C ALA A 81 -9.07 6.31 12.04
N ASN A 82 -8.07 6.64 11.23
CA ASN A 82 -6.71 6.15 11.38
C ASN A 82 -5.76 7.32 11.41
N TYR A 83 -4.74 7.22 12.24
CA TYR A 83 -3.70 8.22 12.37
C TYR A 83 -2.33 7.56 12.46
N THR A 84 -1.42 8.02 11.63
CA THR A 84 -0.04 7.54 11.55
C THR A 84 0.92 8.72 11.58
N PRO A 85 1.60 8.98 12.70
CA PRO A 85 2.77 9.85 12.72
C PRO A 85 3.88 9.19 11.90
N TRP A 86 4.17 9.76 10.72
CA TRP A 86 5.05 9.15 9.74
C TRP A 86 6.49 9.63 9.92
N LEU A 87 7.47 8.73 9.78
CA LEU A 87 8.90 9.02 9.87
C LEU A 87 9.34 9.78 11.14
N ARG A 88 8.67 9.59 12.27
CA ARG A 88 8.91 10.33 13.53
C ARG A 88 10.35 10.30 14.03
N LYS A 89 11.11 9.28 13.65
CA LYS A 89 12.55 9.17 13.96
C LYS A 89 13.39 10.21 13.23
N LEU A 90 12.94 10.65 12.06
CA LEU A 90 13.66 11.61 11.20
C LEU A 90 13.09 13.02 11.32
N VAL A 91 11.76 13.14 11.24
CA VAL A 91 11.05 14.42 11.18
C VAL A 91 9.78 14.32 12.02
N GLY A 92 9.49 15.37 12.79
CA GLY A 92 8.43 15.34 13.80
C GLY A 92 7.04 15.77 13.35
N ASP A 93 6.86 16.23 12.10
CA ASP A 93 5.66 16.93 11.61
C ASP A 93 5.07 16.34 10.32
N ILE A 94 5.50 15.12 9.95
CA ILE A 94 4.90 14.36 8.85
C ILE A 94 3.81 13.44 9.40
N ASP A 95 2.59 13.60 8.91
CA ASP A 95 1.42 12.90 9.43
C ASP A 95 0.53 12.37 8.30
N LEU A 96 0.01 11.15 8.50
CA LEU A 96 -1.01 10.54 7.66
C LEU A 96 -2.31 10.38 8.46
N ALA A 97 -3.39 10.95 7.96
CA ALA A 97 -4.74 10.73 8.46
C ALA A 97 -5.58 10.02 7.39
N TYR A 98 -6.34 9.02 7.81
CA TYR A 98 -7.22 8.25 6.94
C TYR A 98 -8.57 8.05 7.60
N LEU A 99 -9.63 8.42 6.90
CA LEU A 99 -11.02 8.20 7.29
C LEU A 99 -11.67 7.28 6.26
N ALA A 100 -12.43 6.29 6.71
CA ALA A 100 -13.23 5.47 5.80
C ALA A 100 -14.57 5.13 6.41
N GLY A 101 -15.51 4.78 5.54
CA GLY A 101 -16.81 4.31 5.94
C GLY A 101 -17.46 3.48 4.86
N PHE A 102 -18.41 2.64 5.25
CA PHE A 102 -19.18 1.81 4.32
C PHE A 102 -20.62 1.68 4.77
N TYR A 103 -21.47 1.36 3.82
CA TYR A 103 -22.86 0.97 4.07
C TYR A 103 -23.27 -0.15 3.12
N ASN A 104 -23.79 -1.24 3.69
CA ASN A 104 -24.24 -2.44 2.99
C ASN A 104 -25.78 -2.39 2.86
N PHE A 105 -26.28 -2.42 1.61
CA PHE A 105 -27.72 -2.43 1.30
C PHE A 105 -28.37 -3.81 1.47
N GLY A 106 -27.59 -4.83 1.77
CA GLY A 106 -27.99 -6.23 1.85
C GLY A 106 -27.56 -7.04 0.62
N ASP A 107 -27.82 -8.34 0.66
CA ASP A 107 -27.23 -9.31 -0.28
C ASP A 107 -27.55 -9.02 -1.76
N LEU A 108 -28.74 -8.50 -2.06
CA LEU A 108 -29.14 -8.19 -3.43
C LEU A 108 -28.67 -6.82 -3.94
N GLY A 109 -28.46 -5.87 -3.03
CA GLY A 109 -28.12 -4.48 -3.38
C GLY A 109 -26.61 -4.19 -3.40
N GLY A 110 -25.78 -5.05 -2.80
CA GLY A 110 -24.40 -4.72 -2.54
C GLY A 110 -24.27 -3.58 -1.53
N GLY A 111 -23.26 -2.71 -1.69
CA GLY A 111 -23.06 -1.57 -0.81
C GLY A 111 -22.07 -0.56 -1.39
N ILE A 112 -21.92 0.53 -0.67
CA ILE A 112 -20.99 1.61 -1.02
C ILE A 112 -19.96 1.77 0.09
N GLY A 113 -18.75 2.16 -0.29
CA GLY A 113 -17.69 2.57 0.61
C GLY A 113 -17.12 3.90 0.15
N ALA A 114 -16.60 4.67 1.09
CA ALA A 114 -15.88 5.91 0.80
C ALA A 114 -14.70 6.07 1.74
N SER A 115 -13.66 6.76 1.30
CA SER A 115 -12.55 7.15 2.17
C SER A 115 -11.94 8.48 1.78
N PHE A 116 -11.28 9.09 2.76
CA PHE A 116 -10.50 10.30 2.59
C PHE A 116 -9.13 10.10 3.24
N THR A 117 -8.09 10.30 2.46
CA THR A 117 -6.69 10.27 2.90
C THR A 117 -6.14 11.68 2.88
N TYR A 118 -5.45 12.09 3.94
CA TYR A 118 -4.69 13.33 3.99
C TYR A 118 -3.27 13.04 4.48
N PHE A 119 -2.28 13.51 3.73
CA PHE A 119 -0.87 13.36 4.05
C PHE A 119 -0.20 14.72 4.08
N SER A 120 0.32 15.10 5.24
CA SER A 120 1.15 16.29 5.43
C SER A 120 2.61 15.91 5.37
N MET A 121 3.41 16.58 4.56
CA MET A 121 4.85 16.34 4.44
C MET A 121 5.68 17.19 5.42
N GLY A 122 5.01 17.91 6.35
CA GLY A 122 5.67 18.80 7.30
C GLY A 122 6.10 20.13 6.71
N ASP A 123 6.86 20.89 7.48
CA ASP A 123 7.38 22.20 7.06
C ASP A 123 8.68 22.05 6.28
N VAL A 124 8.71 22.54 5.05
CA VAL A 124 9.87 22.51 4.15
C VAL A 124 10.35 23.93 3.91
N ALA A 125 11.62 24.22 4.22
CA ALA A 125 12.23 25.49 3.91
C ALA A 125 12.69 25.54 2.44
N LEU A 126 12.13 26.41 1.65
CA LEU A 126 12.63 26.72 0.31
C LEU A 126 13.81 27.67 0.45
N THR A 127 14.96 27.27 -0.13
CA THR A 127 16.18 28.08 -0.08
C THR A 127 16.58 28.55 -1.47
N ASP A 128 17.29 29.67 -1.52
CA ASP A 128 17.95 30.16 -2.72
C ASP A 128 19.25 29.36 -3.01
N PRO A 129 19.93 29.57 -4.15
CA PRO A 129 21.22 28.91 -4.45
C PRO A 129 22.34 29.23 -3.46
N ALA A 130 22.21 30.29 -2.64
CA ALA A 130 23.16 30.63 -1.58
C ALA A 130 22.84 29.95 -0.24
N GLY A 131 21.71 29.23 -0.15
CA GLY A 131 21.27 28.53 1.05
C GLY A 131 20.41 29.37 2.01
N GLU A 132 20.08 30.63 1.65
CA GLU A 132 19.22 31.47 2.46
C GLU A 132 17.74 31.06 2.30
N VAL A 133 17.02 31.00 3.43
CA VAL A 133 15.60 30.62 3.44
C VAL A 133 14.76 31.72 2.81
N ILE A 134 14.15 31.41 1.67
CA ILE A 134 13.21 32.32 0.99
C ILE A 134 11.84 32.25 1.66
N GLN A 135 11.35 31.01 1.92
CA GLN A 135 10.03 30.76 2.46
C GLN A 135 9.88 29.36 3.02
N ASN A 136 8.98 29.20 4.00
CA ASN A 136 8.52 27.88 4.46
C ASN A 136 7.20 27.53 3.77
N VAL A 137 7.14 26.31 3.24
CA VAL A 137 5.96 25.71 2.63
C VAL A 137 5.58 24.42 3.37
N ARG A 138 4.29 24.04 3.30
CA ARG A 138 3.81 22.77 3.86
C ARG A 138 3.16 21.94 2.76
N PRO A 139 3.95 21.13 2.04
CA PRO A 139 3.44 20.27 0.99
C PRO A 139 2.41 19.31 1.56
N ASN A 140 1.38 19.00 0.77
CA ASN A 140 0.34 18.08 1.19
C ASN A 140 -0.24 17.30 0.01
N GLU A 141 -0.77 16.13 0.33
CA GLU A 141 -1.48 15.26 -0.61
C GLU A 141 -2.81 14.84 0.00
N TRP A 142 -3.83 14.70 -0.83
CA TRP A 142 -5.06 14.06 -0.42
C TRP A 142 -5.68 13.19 -1.52
N ALA A 143 -6.42 12.19 -1.09
CA ALA A 143 -7.18 11.30 -1.96
C ALA A 143 -8.60 11.15 -1.43
N LEU A 144 -9.58 11.20 -2.35
CA LEU A 144 -10.99 10.93 -2.06
C LEU A 144 -11.43 9.73 -2.90
N ASP A 145 -11.93 8.68 -2.23
CA ASP A 145 -12.35 7.44 -2.85
C ASP A 145 -13.84 7.21 -2.68
N LEU A 146 -14.47 6.64 -3.71
CA LEU A 146 -15.82 6.11 -3.66
C LEU A 146 -15.82 4.72 -4.28
N SER A 147 -16.35 3.72 -3.59
CA SER A 147 -16.43 2.34 -4.07
C SER A 147 -17.86 1.82 -4.05
N TYR A 148 -18.11 0.88 -4.96
CA TYR A 148 -19.27 -0.01 -4.94
C TYR A 148 -18.80 -1.44 -4.84
N PHE A 149 -19.42 -2.21 -3.94
CA PHE A 149 -19.09 -3.63 -3.75
C PHE A 149 -20.36 -4.48 -3.77
N ARG A 150 -20.21 -5.73 -4.21
CA ARG A 150 -21.34 -6.68 -4.28
C ARG A 150 -20.87 -8.12 -4.19
N LYS A 151 -21.65 -8.98 -3.53
CA LYS A 151 -21.55 -10.42 -3.67
C LYS A 151 -22.01 -10.83 -5.07
N LEU A 152 -21.16 -11.55 -5.80
CA LEU A 152 -21.49 -12.17 -7.07
C LEU A 152 -21.98 -13.60 -6.88
N HIS A 153 -21.44 -14.25 -5.85
CA HIS A 153 -21.78 -15.61 -5.43
C HIS A 153 -21.64 -15.70 -3.90
N GLU A 154 -22.10 -16.76 -3.29
CA GLU A 154 -21.98 -17.00 -1.85
C GLU A 154 -20.55 -16.80 -1.34
N TYR A 155 -19.57 -17.27 -2.11
CA TYR A 155 -18.13 -17.23 -1.76
C TYR A 155 -17.33 -16.15 -2.48
N VAL A 156 -17.92 -15.42 -3.42
CA VAL A 156 -17.22 -14.44 -4.26
C VAL A 156 -17.87 -13.10 -4.19
N SER A 157 -17.09 -12.09 -3.93
CA SER A 157 -17.48 -10.68 -4.06
C SER A 157 -16.51 -9.89 -4.92
N MET A 158 -16.97 -8.77 -5.43
CA MET A 158 -16.23 -7.87 -6.29
C MET A 158 -16.48 -6.43 -5.86
N SER A 159 -15.53 -5.56 -6.11
CA SER A 159 -15.70 -4.11 -5.98
C SER A 159 -15.02 -3.36 -7.11
N VAL A 160 -15.55 -2.17 -7.36
CA VAL A 160 -14.93 -1.14 -8.18
C VAL A 160 -14.87 0.15 -7.38
N ALA A 161 -13.81 0.92 -7.54
CA ALA A 161 -13.70 2.23 -6.90
C ALA A 161 -13.19 3.27 -7.89
N ILE A 162 -13.59 4.51 -7.67
CA ILE A 162 -13.03 5.69 -8.32
C ILE A 162 -12.34 6.54 -7.27
N ARG A 163 -11.26 7.19 -7.68
CA ARG A 163 -10.40 7.98 -6.79
C ARG A 163 -10.03 9.29 -7.45
N VAL A 164 -10.14 10.38 -6.71
CA VAL A 164 -9.60 11.68 -7.08
C VAL A 164 -8.37 11.94 -6.22
N LEU A 165 -7.28 12.35 -6.86
CA LEU A 165 -5.98 12.56 -6.26
C LEU A 165 -5.56 14.02 -6.45
N TYR A 166 -5.06 14.61 -5.39
CA TYR A 166 -4.51 15.97 -5.38
C TYR A 166 -3.18 15.99 -4.64
N SER A 167 -2.19 16.66 -5.21
CA SER A 167 -0.89 16.86 -4.59
C SER A 167 -0.40 18.27 -4.85
N ASP A 168 -0.03 18.97 -3.78
CA ASP A 168 0.52 20.33 -3.82
C ASP A 168 1.88 20.31 -3.09
N LEU A 169 2.95 20.44 -3.87
CA LEU A 169 4.32 20.36 -3.36
C LEU A 169 4.89 21.71 -2.93
N ASN A 170 4.30 22.82 -3.38
CA ASN A 170 4.77 24.18 -3.10
C ASN A 170 3.77 25.04 -2.31
N ASN A 171 2.62 24.47 -1.91
CA ASN A 171 1.55 25.16 -1.17
C ASN A 171 1.11 26.47 -1.85
N GLY A 172 1.01 26.46 -3.19
CA GLY A 172 0.58 27.62 -4.00
C GLY A 172 1.61 28.74 -4.12
N VAL A 173 2.84 28.51 -3.67
CA VAL A 173 3.91 29.52 -3.74
C VAL A 173 4.71 29.33 -5.01
N ASN A 174 4.63 30.33 -5.92
CA ASN A 174 5.49 30.39 -7.08
C ASN A 174 6.85 30.95 -6.63
N ALA A 175 7.86 30.12 -6.56
CA ALA A 175 9.23 30.54 -6.31
C ALA A 175 9.70 31.37 -7.54
N GLN A 176 9.59 32.67 -7.46
CA GLN A 176 9.98 33.63 -8.53
C GLN A 176 11.44 33.51 -8.95
N SER A 177 12.25 32.72 -8.25
CA SER A 177 13.67 32.51 -8.51
C SER A 177 14.01 31.17 -9.13
N SER A 178 13.05 30.21 -9.26
CA SER A 178 13.28 28.95 -9.92
C SER A 178 12.83 28.99 -11.38
N SER A 179 13.63 28.42 -12.26
CA SER A 179 13.29 28.27 -13.69
C SER A 179 12.16 27.26 -13.95
N ILE A 180 11.59 26.65 -12.90
CA ILE A 180 10.52 25.66 -12.98
C ILE A 180 9.30 26.22 -12.25
N ASP A 181 8.21 26.45 -12.98
CA ASP A 181 6.91 26.81 -12.42
C ASP A 181 6.20 25.53 -11.97
N LEU A 182 6.14 25.32 -10.65
CA LEU A 182 5.45 24.18 -10.05
C LEU A 182 4.00 24.56 -9.72
N HIS A 183 3.07 23.73 -10.13
CA HIS A 183 1.65 23.90 -9.83
C HIS A 183 1.06 22.65 -9.15
N PRO A 184 -0.03 22.78 -8.39
CA PRO A 184 -0.73 21.64 -7.83
C PRO A 184 -1.17 20.67 -8.92
N ALA A 185 -0.98 19.39 -8.71
CA ALA A 185 -1.32 18.33 -9.64
C ALA A 185 -2.61 17.60 -9.21
N VAL A 186 -3.50 17.35 -10.18
CA VAL A 186 -4.75 16.62 -9.98
C VAL A 186 -4.83 15.48 -10.99
N THR A 187 -5.24 14.31 -10.55
CA THR A 187 -5.54 13.20 -11.45
C THR A 187 -6.65 12.31 -10.88
N ALA A 188 -7.13 11.38 -11.69
CA ALA A 188 -8.11 10.39 -11.28
C ALA A 188 -7.57 8.98 -11.50
N ALA A 189 -8.04 8.04 -10.67
CA ALA A 189 -7.71 6.63 -10.76
C ALA A 189 -8.94 5.77 -10.49
N ALA A 190 -8.84 4.50 -10.84
CA ALA A 190 -9.83 3.48 -10.53
C ALA A 190 -9.16 2.26 -9.92
N ASP A 191 -9.91 1.58 -9.05
CA ASP A 191 -9.50 0.31 -8.46
C ASP A 191 -10.52 -0.77 -8.81
N ILE A 192 -10.04 -2.01 -8.96
CA ILE A 192 -10.87 -3.20 -9.15
C ILE A 192 -10.37 -4.24 -8.14
N ALA A 193 -11.30 -4.87 -7.41
CA ALA A 193 -10.91 -5.91 -6.49
C ALA A 193 -11.90 -7.08 -6.46
N LEU A 194 -11.36 -8.26 -6.14
CA LEU A 194 -12.08 -9.51 -5.97
C LEU A 194 -11.72 -10.10 -4.62
N TYR A 195 -12.69 -10.73 -4.00
CA TYR A 195 -12.49 -11.45 -2.75
C TYR A 195 -13.27 -12.76 -2.78
N TYR A 196 -12.56 -13.85 -2.46
CA TYR A 196 -13.11 -15.18 -2.30
C TYR A 196 -13.00 -15.59 -0.85
N ARG A 197 -14.10 -16.10 -0.27
CA ARG A 197 -14.17 -16.56 1.12
C ARG A 197 -14.86 -17.90 1.19
N GLN A 198 -14.09 -18.96 1.49
CA GLN A 198 -14.59 -20.31 1.64
C GLN A 198 -14.65 -20.70 3.11
N PRO A 199 -15.84 -20.95 3.68
CA PRO A 199 -15.97 -21.60 4.98
C PRO A 199 -15.59 -23.07 4.86
N ILE A 200 -14.91 -23.59 5.87
CA ILE A 200 -14.47 -25.00 5.97
C ILE A 200 -14.85 -25.47 7.37
N GLU A 201 -15.76 -26.43 7.46
CA GLU A 201 -16.15 -27.00 8.73
C GLU A 201 -15.09 -27.93 9.27
N LEU A 202 -14.61 -27.64 10.48
CA LEU A 202 -13.65 -28.44 11.23
C LEU A 202 -14.28 -28.92 12.54
N PRO A 203 -13.78 -29.99 13.18
CA PRO A 203 -14.31 -30.47 14.46
C PRO A 203 -14.30 -29.42 15.58
N MET A 204 -13.42 -28.41 15.49
CA MET A 204 -13.27 -27.34 16.50
C MET A 204 -14.02 -26.04 16.14
N GLY A 205 -14.69 -25.98 14.99
CA GLY A 205 -15.44 -24.81 14.52
C GLY A 205 -15.22 -24.54 13.03
N THR A 206 -15.87 -23.50 12.53
CA THR A 206 -15.76 -23.10 11.13
C THR A 206 -14.43 -22.33 10.93
N SER A 207 -13.62 -22.81 10.03
CA SER A 207 -12.42 -22.13 9.48
C SER A 207 -12.80 -21.32 8.26
N HIS A 208 -11.98 -20.33 7.91
CA HIS A 208 -12.16 -19.54 6.68
C HIS A 208 -10.86 -19.53 5.87
N PHE A 209 -10.98 -19.94 4.61
CA PHE A 209 -9.94 -19.77 3.61
C PHE A 209 -10.32 -18.61 2.69
N ASN A 210 -9.44 -17.62 2.58
CA ASN A 210 -9.70 -16.42 1.81
C ASN A 210 -8.63 -16.19 0.76
N LEU A 211 -9.05 -15.73 -0.42
CA LEU A 211 -8.18 -15.18 -1.46
C LEU A 211 -8.61 -13.75 -1.76
N GLY A 212 -7.64 -12.90 -1.96
CA GLY A 212 -7.87 -11.51 -2.35
C GLY A 212 -7.03 -11.14 -3.57
N PHE A 213 -7.62 -10.38 -4.47
CA PHE A 213 -6.96 -9.77 -5.60
C PHE A 213 -7.38 -8.31 -5.70
N SER A 214 -6.44 -7.40 -5.94
CA SER A 214 -6.77 -6.02 -6.24
C SER A 214 -5.80 -5.41 -7.25
N LEU A 215 -6.36 -4.63 -8.16
CA LEU A 215 -5.65 -3.66 -9.00
C LEU A 215 -5.99 -2.29 -8.46
N LYS A 216 -4.99 -1.54 -8.01
CA LYS A 216 -5.17 -0.24 -7.35
C LYS A 216 -4.50 0.86 -8.15
N ASN A 217 -5.08 2.07 -8.05
CA ASN A 217 -4.51 3.28 -8.65
C ASN A 217 -4.30 3.19 -10.16
N LEU A 218 -5.20 2.51 -10.89
CA LEU A 218 -5.19 2.50 -12.35
C LEU A 218 -5.66 3.86 -12.86
N GLY A 219 -4.74 4.78 -13.10
CA GLY A 219 -5.12 6.17 -13.39
C GLY A 219 -4.14 6.93 -14.26
N GLY A 220 -4.39 8.22 -14.35
CA GLY A 220 -3.54 9.18 -15.03
C GLY A 220 -2.22 9.42 -14.29
N LYS A 221 -1.32 10.11 -14.93
CA LYS A 221 -0.09 10.61 -14.30
C LYS A 221 -0.36 11.92 -13.58
N MET A 222 0.53 12.32 -12.69
CA MET A 222 0.55 13.63 -12.08
C MET A 222 1.60 14.51 -12.75
N ALA A 223 1.17 15.68 -13.22
CA ALA A 223 2.04 16.71 -13.79
C ALA A 223 2.14 17.86 -12.79
N TYR A 224 3.33 18.10 -12.27
CA TYR A 224 3.64 19.24 -11.41
C TYR A 224 4.25 20.41 -12.16
N ALA A 225 4.65 20.20 -13.43
CA ALA A 225 5.13 21.19 -14.38
C ALA A 225 4.64 20.79 -15.77
N ASP A 226 4.62 21.75 -16.71
CA ASP A 226 4.04 21.55 -18.04
C ASP A 226 4.72 20.47 -18.88
N ASP A 227 6.01 20.24 -18.67
CA ASP A 227 6.85 19.32 -19.44
C ASP A 227 7.10 17.97 -18.75
N ARG A 228 6.64 17.78 -17.49
CA ARG A 228 6.99 16.60 -16.67
C ARG A 228 5.78 15.97 -15.99
N SER A 229 5.57 14.71 -16.26
CA SER A 229 4.55 13.91 -15.58
C SER A 229 5.11 12.61 -15.03
N ASN A 230 4.69 12.26 -13.82
CA ASN A 230 5.09 11.04 -13.12
C ASN A 230 3.91 10.09 -12.93
N PHE A 231 4.20 8.78 -12.98
CA PHE A 231 3.20 7.77 -12.70
C PHE A 231 2.79 7.82 -11.24
N ILE A 232 1.50 7.61 -10.96
CA ILE A 232 1.00 7.31 -9.63
C ILE A 232 1.30 5.84 -9.28
N PRO A 233 1.29 5.42 -8.00
CA PRO A 233 1.67 4.06 -7.61
C PRO A 233 0.56 3.04 -7.94
N ALA A 234 0.33 2.81 -9.23
CA ALA A 234 -0.52 1.72 -9.68
C ALA A 234 0.07 0.39 -9.21
N SER A 235 -0.75 -0.53 -8.71
CA SER A 235 -0.26 -1.78 -8.15
C SER A 235 -1.23 -2.94 -8.34
N MET A 236 -0.67 -4.14 -8.42
CA MET A 236 -1.37 -5.42 -8.37
C MET A 236 -1.04 -6.11 -7.04
N ASN A 237 -2.07 -6.52 -6.32
CA ASN A 237 -1.93 -7.18 -5.04
C ASN A 237 -2.64 -8.54 -5.09
N LEU A 238 -1.98 -9.55 -4.57
CA LEU A 238 -2.51 -10.91 -4.40
C LEU A 238 -2.30 -11.32 -2.95
N GLY A 239 -3.35 -11.82 -2.32
CA GLY A 239 -3.29 -12.25 -0.93
C GLY A 239 -3.99 -13.57 -0.72
N ILE A 240 -3.55 -14.27 0.31
CA ILE A 240 -4.17 -15.49 0.84
C ILE A 240 -4.21 -15.37 2.36
N SER A 241 -5.31 -15.80 2.97
CA SER A 241 -5.37 -15.97 4.42
C SER A 241 -6.13 -17.21 4.82
N TYR A 242 -5.76 -17.77 5.96
CA TYR A 242 -6.40 -18.93 6.53
C TYR A 242 -6.60 -18.74 8.02
N GLU A 243 -7.87 -18.73 8.45
CA GLU A 243 -8.26 -18.68 9.86
C GLU A 243 -8.47 -20.09 10.38
N LEU A 244 -7.72 -20.47 11.41
CA LEU A 244 -7.80 -21.76 12.09
C LEU A 244 -8.44 -21.59 13.47
N PRO A 245 -9.63 -22.16 13.75
CA PRO A 245 -10.16 -22.25 15.09
C PRO A 245 -9.30 -23.24 15.90
N CYS A 246 -8.67 -22.76 16.98
CA CYS A 246 -7.94 -23.61 17.92
C CYS A 246 -8.88 -24.23 18.95
N ASP A 247 -9.91 -23.48 19.34
CA ASP A 247 -11.06 -23.90 20.13
C ASP A 247 -12.23 -22.91 19.92
N LYS A 248 -13.27 -22.99 20.75
CA LYS A 248 -14.47 -22.14 20.67
C LYS A 248 -14.18 -20.63 20.74
N TYR A 249 -13.11 -20.22 21.42
CA TYR A 249 -12.78 -18.82 21.71
C TYR A 249 -11.48 -18.36 21.05
N ASN A 250 -10.60 -19.29 20.71
CA ASN A 250 -9.26 -19.02 20.25
C ASN A 250 -9.11 -19.30 18.75
N PHE A 251 -8.67 -18.30 17.99
CA PHE A 251 -8.45 -18.41 16.56
C PHE A 251 -7.05 -17.94 16.21
N LEU A 252 -6.43 -18.56 15.23
CA LEU A 252 -5.14 -18.20 14.69
C LEU A 252 -5.26 -18.01 13.18
N THR A 253 -4.94 -16.82 12.68
CA THR A 253 -5.00 -16.50 11.25
C THR A 253 -3.59 -16.33 10.72
N PHE A 254 -3.30 -16.97 9.59
CA PHE A 254 -2.08 -16.80 8.81
C PHE A 254 -2.43 -16.07 7.53
N SER A 255 -1.64 -15.08 7.17
CA SER A 255 -1.84 -14.29 5.97
C SER A 255 -0.53 -14.10 5.21
N LEU A 256 -0.61 -14.14 3.88
CA LEU A 256 0.51 -13.87 2.97
C LEU A 256 -0.01 -12.98 1.84
N GLU A 257 0.75 -11.96 1.49
CA GLU A 257 0.40 -11.01 0.44
C GLU A 257 1.61 -10.68 -0.42
N THR A 258 1.37 -10.47 -1.70
CA THR A 258 2.34 -9.93 -2.65
C THR A 258 1.81 -8.64 -3.25
N ASN A 259 2.70 -7.68 -3.42
CA ASN A 259 2.42 -6.42 -4.09
C ASN A 259 3.45 -6.18 -5.18
N LYS A 260 3.01 -5.99 -6.42
CA LYS A 260 3.84 -5.52 -7.54
C LYS A 260 3.34 -4.16 -8.01
N MET A 261 4.25 -3.18 -8.06
CA MET A 261 3.94 -1.90 -8.70
C MET A 261 3.85 -2.07 -10.21
N LEU A 262 2.79 -1.50 -10.78
CA LEU A 262 2.54 -1.45 -12.24
C LEU A 262 3.05 -0.12 -12.81
N VAL A 263 4.30 0.18 -12.50
CA VAL A 263 4.98 1.41 -12.90
C VAL A 263 6.23 1.03 -13.66
N PRO A 264 6.47 1.60 -14.85
CA PRO A 264 7.63 1.24 -15.64
C PRO A 264 8.93 1.70 -14.96
N SER A 265 9.96 0.88 -15.11
CA SER A 265 11.31 1.26 -14.70
C SER A 265 11.79 2.47 -15.51
N ARG A 266 12.50 3.39 -14.87
CA ARG A 266 13.20 4.49 -15.59
C ARG A 266 14.41 4.01 -16.38
N TYR A 267 14.85 2.78 -16.14
CA TYR A 267 15.96 2.15 -16.82
C TYR A 267 15.44 1.13 -17.83
N SER A 268 16.04 1.05 -18.99
CA SER A 268 15.60 0.19 -20.10
C SER A 268 16.64 -0.84 -20.47
N ARG A 269 16.21 -2.09 -20.67
CA ARG A 269 17.04 -3.17 -21.21
C ARG A 269 16.93 -3.23 -22.74
N LYS A 270 17.37 -2.21 -23.46
CA LYS A 270 17.38 -2.30 -24.92
C LYS A 270 18.74 -2.79 -25.42
N THR A 271 18.72 -3.61 -26.48
CA THR A 271 19.95 -4.07 -27.14
C THR A 271 20.63 -2.90 -27.84
N THR A 272 21.94 -2.99 -28.03
CA THR A 272 22.78 -1.95 -28.70
C THR A 272 22.22 -1.52 -30.05
N LYS A 273 21.57 -2.43 -30.80
CA LYS A 273 20.94 -2.12 -32.09
C LYS A 273 19.65 -1.29 -31.97
N GLU A 274 18.84 -1.57 -30.95
CA GLU A 274 17.62 -0.82 -30.65
C GLU A 274 17.95 0.55 -30.06
N THR A 275 19.04 0.64 -29.32
CA THR A 275 19.55 1.89 -28.73
C THR A 275 19.99 2.89 -29.81
N ALA A 276 20.67 2.41 -30.86
CA ALA A 276 21.12 3.27 -31.97
C ALA A 276 19.99 3.74 -32.89
N ALA A 277 18.83 3.02 -32.91
CA ALA A 277 17.70 3.34 -33.76
C ALA A 277 16.63 4.21 -33.12
N ASN A 278 16.63 4.37 -31.81
CA ASN A 278 15.59 5.05 -31.02
C ASN A 278 16.16 6.21 -30.25
N GLN A 279 15.82 7.45 -30.63
CA GLN A 279 16.20 8.69 -29.92
C GLN A 279 15.76 8.72 -28.44
N ASP A 280 14.77 7.92 -28.06
CA ASP A 280 14.26 7.80 -26.69
C ASP A 280 15.26 7.18 -25.69
N LEU A 281 16.44 6.75 -26.17
CA LEU A 281 17.49 6.09 -25.39
C LEU A 281 18.79 6.88 -25.37
N TRP A 282 18.71 8.13 -25.65
CA TRP A 282 19.83 9.05 -25.51
C TRP A 282 19.78 9.67 -24.11
N ASP A 283 20.96 9.93 -23.54
CA ASP A 283 21.04 10.69 -22.28
C ASP A 283 20.57 12.14 -22.48
N ASP A 284 20.41 12.87 -21.40
CA ASP A 284 19.99 14.28 -21.45
C ASP A 284 20.99 15.19 -22.19
N ASN A 285 22.19 14.69 -22.51
CA ASN A 285 23.25 15.37 -23.27
C ASN A 285 23.28 14.98 -24.75
N GLY A 286 22.37 14.10 -25.20
CA GLY A 286 22.29 13.63 -26.58
C GLY A 286 23.30 12.55 -26.94
N ASN A 287 23.86 11.81 -25.96
CA ASN A 287 24.73 10.68 -26.22
C ASN A 287 23.96 9.37 -26.20
N PRO A 288 24.30 8.37 -27.02
CA PRO A 288 23.67 7.06 -26.95
C PRO A 288 23.98 6.40 -25.60
N ILE A 289 22.97 5.78 -25.02
CA ILE A 289 23.08 5.06 -23.75
C ILE A 289 24.03 3.87 -23.88
N ASP A 290 25.09 3.83 -23.07
CA ASP A 290 26.06 2.73 -23.03
C ASP A 290 25.45 1.50 -22.32
N PRO A 291 25.36 0.34 -23.01
CA PRO A 291 24.81 -0.87 -22.41
C PRO A 291 25.60 -1.44 -21.21
N SER A 292 26.81 -1.04 -21.02
CA SER A 292 27.66 -1.50 -19.91
C SER A 292 27.48 -0.69 -18.63
N ASN A 293 26.83 0.48 -18.69
CA ASN A 293 26.65 1.38 -17.58
C ASN A 293 25.16 1.63 -17.31
N MET A 294 24.68 1.25 -16.13
CA MET A 294 23.28 1.38 -15.75
C MET A 294 22.80 2.84 -15.69
N GLU A 295 23.66 3.80 -15.38
CA GLU A 295 23.30 5.23 -15.43
C GLU A 295 23.02 5.72 -16.86
N THR A 296 23.67 5.13 -17.85
CA THR A 296 23.45 5.45 -19.26
C THR A 296 22.22 4.77 -19.85
N TRP A 297 21.60 3.84 -19.13
CA TRP A 297 20.35 3.19 -19.54
C TRP A 297 19.11 3.96 -19.07
N LYS A 298 19.26 5.01 -18.30
CA LYS A 298 18.18 5.83 -17.82
C LYS A 298 17.50 6.53 -18.98
N MET A 299 16.17 6.38 -19.07
CA MET A 299 15.37 7.12 -20.04
C MET A 299 15.42 8.62 -19.73
N SER A 300 15.44 9.47 -20.76
CA SER A 300 15.23 10.91 -20.60
C SER A 300 13.87 11.19 -19.94
N GLU A 301 13.76 12.32 -19.25
CA GLU A 301 12.49 12.72 -18.61
C GLU A 301 11.36 12.83 -19.64
N GLY A 302 11.64 13.36 -20.84
CA GLY A 302 10.66 13.45 -21.92
C GLY A 302 10.19 12.11 -22.42
N ALA A 303 11.12 11.16 -22.64
CA ALA A 303 10.77 9.80 -23.07
C ALA A 303 9.90 9.08 -22.01
N TYR A 304 10.24 9.20 -20.74
CA TYR A 304 9.48 8.62 -19.64
C TYR A 304 8.09 9.26 -19.49
N SER A 305 8.02 10.59 -19.63
CA SER A 305 6.77 11.35 -19.59
C SER A 305 5.84 11.04 -20.76
N ASN A 306 6.36 10.59 -21.90
CA ASN A 306 5.57 10.22 -23.08
C ASN A 306 4.97 8.80 -23.01
N ILE A 307 5.40 7.95 -22.07
CA ILE A 307 4.78 6.63 -21.89
C ILE A 307 3.37 6.81 -21.34
N SER A 308 2.33 6.34 -22.04
CA SER A 308 0.96 6.39 -21.52
C SER A 308 0.80 5.48 -20.28
N SER A 309 -0.12 5.84 -19.36
CA SER A 309 -0.36 5.05 -18.14
C SER A 309 -0.65 3.58 -18.46
N ALA A 310 -1.56 3.31 -19.38
CA ALA A 310 -1.90 1.93 -19.77
C ALA A 310 -0.70 1.16 -20.32
N ARG A 311 0.13 1.78 -21.17
CA ARG A 311 1.36 1.16 -21.65
C ARG A 311 2.33 0.88 -20.51
N GLY A 312 2.48 1.80 -19.56
CA GLY A 312 3.32 1.63 -18.38
C GLY A 312 2.91 0.43 -17.54
N TRP A 313 1.60 0.21 -17.29
CA TRP A 313 1.12 -0.94 -16.52
C TRP A 313 1.53 -2.29 -17.13
N PHE A 314 1.49 -2.44 -18.47
CA PHE A 314 1.90 -3.67 -19.12
C PHE A 314 3.42 -3.78 -19.27
N MET A 315 4.12 -2.67 -19.45
CA MET A 315 5.60 -2.67 -19.54
C MET A 315 6.24 -3.14 -18.23
N SER A 316 5.66 -2.75 -17.07
CA SER A 316 6.18 -3.07 -15.74
C SER A 316 6.36 -4.57 -15.43
N PHE A 317 5.96 -5.46 -16.33
CA PHE A 317 6.18 -6.91 -16.19
C PHE A 317 7.42 -7.41 -16.92
N ALA A 318 8.08 -6.58 -17.75
CA ALA A 318 9.17 -7.01 -18.60
C ALA A 318 10.18 -5.90 -18.94
N ASP A 319 10.23 -4.81 -18.19
CA ASP A 319 11.07 -3.63 -18.50
C ASP A 319 12.29 -3.49 -17.59
N ALA A 320 12.41 -4.30 -16.55
CA ALA A 320 13.57 -4.26 -15.67
C ALA A 320 14.87 -4.62 -16.40
N PRO A 321 15.95 -3.82 -16.29
CA PRO A 321 17.21 -4.06 -16.99
C PRO A 321 17.83 -5.42 -16.72
N GLY A 322 17.74 -5.94 -15.51
CA GLY A 322 18.21 -7.27 -15.09
C GLY A 322 17.32 -8.44 -15.54
N GLY A 323 16.23 -8.14 -16.29
CA GLY A 323 15.29 -9.15 -16.79
C GLY A 323 14.44 -9.79 -15.72
N ALA A 324 13.96 -11.02 -15.94
CA ALA A 324 13.00 -11.71 -15.08
C ALA A 324 13.40 -11.79 -13.60
N ARG A 325 14.68 -11.87 -13.28
CA ARG A 325 15.17 -11.88 -11.90
C ARG A 325 14.94 -10.54 -11.21
N GLU A 326 15.21 -9.43 -11.90
CA GLU A 326 14.97 -8.09 -11.36
C GLU A 326 13.48 -7.79 -11.27
N GLU A 327 12.68 -8.22 -12.24
CA GLU A 327 11.20 -8.15 -12.18
C GLU A 327 10.65 -8.85 -10.93
N PHE A 328 11.19 -10.02 -10.60
CA PHE A 328 10.80 -10.73 -9.37
C PHE A 328 11.22 -9.96 -8.10
N ASN A 329 12.35 -9.26 -8.13
CA ASN A 329 12.83 -8.43 -7.02
C ASN A 329 11.95 -7.18 -6.79
N GLU A 330 11.13 -6.77 -7.76
CA GLU A 330 10.15 -5.67 -7.58
C GLU A 330 8.91 -6.09 -6.80
N VAL A 331 8.70 -7.38 -6.62
CA VAL A 331 7.58 -7.90 -5.84
C VAL A 331 7.89 -7.75 -4.35
N ARG A 332 7.06 -7.01 -3.65
CA ARG A 332 7.08 -6.94 -2.19
C ARG A 332 6.26 -8.07 -1.60
N TRP A 333 6.69 -8.57 -0.47
CA TRP A 333 6.06 -9.67 0.24
C TRP A 333 5.70 -9.23 1.66
N GLY A 334 4.48 -9.54 2.07
CA GLY A 334 4.02 -9.38 3.44
C GLY A 334 3.57 -10.73 4.00
N ALA A 335 3.93 -11.02 5.24
CA ALA A 335 3.45 -12.19 5.97
C ALA A 335 2.99 -11.77 7.35
N GLY A 336 1.82 -12.27 7.79
CA GLY A 336 1.21 -11.90 9.06
C GLY A 336 0.60 -13.08 9.79
N ILE A 337 0.60 -12.97 11.11
CA ILE A 337 -0.10 -13.86 12.03
C ILE A 337 -0.96 -13.01 12.94
N GLU A 338 -2.25 -13.37 13.06
CA GLU A 338 -3.19 -12.77 13.99
C GLU A 338 -3.73 -13.85 14.92
N TYR A 339 -3.54 -13.68 16.22
CA TYR A 339 -4.24 -14.44 17.25
C TYR A 339 -5.42 -13.64 17.75
N SER A 340 -6.59 -14.26 17.85
CA SER A 340 -7.76 -13.62 18.44
C SER A 340 -8.38 -14.46 19.55
N TYR A 341 -8.72 -13.81 20.65
CA TYR A 341 -9.49 -14.38 21.75
C TYR A 341 -10.91 -13.82 21.72
N ASN A 342 -11.88 -14.72 21.55
CA ASN A 342 -13.32 -14.39 21.49
C ASN A 342 -13.68 -13.33 20.43
N LYS A 343 -12.85 -13.14 19.39
CA LYS A 343 -12.97 -12.07 18.39
C LYS A 343 -13.03 -10.65 19.04
N GLN A 344 -12.51 -10.51 20.24
CA GLN A 344 -12.48 -9.26 21.01
C GLN A 344 -11.06 -8.76 21.26
N PHE A 345 -10.14 -9.63 21.62
CA PHE A 345 -8.74 -9.28 21.83
C PHE A 345 -7.91 -9.87 20.71
N PHE A 346 -7.01 -9.06 20.17
CA PHE A 346 -6.16 -9.44 19.05
C PHE A 346 -4.70 -9.16 19.37
N ALA A 347 -3.84 -10.11 19.07
CA ALA A 347 -2.40 -9.92 19.04
C ALA A 347 -1.88 -10.28 17.65
N ARG A 348 -0.99 -9.47 17.11
CA ARG A 348 -0.52 -9.57 15.73
C ARG A 348 0.98 -9.47 15.67
N ALA A 349 1.54 -10.20 14.72
CA ALA A 349 2.94 -10.06 14.33
C ALA A 349 3.02 -10.21 12.81
N GLY A 350 3.96 -9.51 12.21
CA GLY A 350 4.13 -9.57 10.76
C GLY A 350 5.54 -9.23 10.32
N TYR A 351 5.81 -9.54 9.08
CA TYR A 351 7.05 -9.25 8.40
C TYR A 351 6.77 -8.70 7.01
N SER A 352 7.40 -7.61 6.65
CA SER A 352 7.37 -7.04 5.31
C SER A 352 8.76 -7.09 4.70
N TYR A 353 8.85 -7.57 3.46
CA TYR A 353 10.07 -7.72 2.70
C TYR A 353 10.00 -6.96 1.38
N GLU A 354 11.00 -6.14 1.15
CA GLU A 354 11.30 -5.51 -0.13
C GLU A 354 12.78 -5.70 -0.45
N ASN A 355 13.05 -6.02 -1.72
CA ASN A 355 14.42 -6.28 -2.15
C ASN A 355 15.35 -5.09 -1.89
N PHE A 356 16.60 -5.35 -1.52
CA PHE A 356 17.61 -4.34 -1.20
C PHE A 356 17.74 -3.27 -2.30
N TYR A 357 17.78 -3.70 -3.56
CA TYR A 357 17.98 -2.80 -4.73
C TYR A 357 16.70 -2.03 -5.12
N LYS A 358 15.53 -2.42 -4.59
CA LYS A 358 14.23 -1.82 -4.93
C LYS A 358 13.63 -0.95 -3.82
N GLY A 359 14.40 -0.69 -2.75
CA GLY A 359 13.99 0.21 -1.66
C GLY A 359 14.35 -0.27 -0.27
N ASN A 360 14.67 -1.56 -0.08
CA ASN A 360 15.14 -2.17 1.18
C ASN A 360 14.24 -1.90 2.40
N ARG A 361 12.94 -1.81 2.20
CA ARG A 361 11.97 -1.61 3.29
C ARG A 361 11.66 -2.94 3.98
N ASN A 362 12.60 -3.42 4.79
CA ASN A 362 12.48 -4.66 5.53
C ASN A 362 12.21 -4.34 7.01
N TYR A 363 11.09 -4.85 7.55
CA TYR A 363 10.70 -4.58 8.93
C TYR A 363 9.83 -5.69 9.50
N ILE A 364 9.87 -5.82 10.83
CA ILE A 364 8.96 -6.63 11.62
C ILE A 364 7.92 -5.71 12.24
N THR A 365 6.69 -6.17 12.33
CA THR A 365 5.60 -5.42 12.93
C THR A 365 4.94 -6.19 14.06
N PHE A 366 4.41 -5.44 15.02
CA PHE A 366 3.59 -5.96 16.10
C PHE A 366 2.31 -5.15 16.17
N GLY A 367 1.21 -5.78 16.58
CA GLY A 367 -0.06 -5.11 16.74
C GLY A 367 -0.88 -5.69 17.88
N ALA A 368 -1.72 -4.86 18.45
CA ALA A 368 -2.73 -5.26 19.41
C ALA A 368 -4.07 -4.63 19.03
N GLY A 369 -5.16 -5.36 19.25
CA GLY A 369 -6.51 -4.87 18.96
C GLY A 369 -7.49 -5.24 20.07
N PHE A 370 -8.47 -4.36 20.25
CA PHE A 370 -9.57 -4.56 21.18
C PHE A 370 -10.87 -4.16 20.53
N HIS A 371 -11.74 -5.16 20.27
CA HIS A 371 -13.01 -4.95 19.62
C HIS A 371 -14.15 -5.26 20.60
N LEU A 372 -14.88 -4.25 20.98
CA LEU A 372 -16.16 -4.36 21.69
C LEU A 372 -17.30 -4.16 20.72
N SER A 373 -18.51 -4.57 21.09
CA SER A 373 -19.72 -4.62 20.22
C SER A 373 -19.84 -3.52 19.17
N ILE A 374 -19.44 -2.29 19.49
CA ILE A 374 -19.62 -1.11 18.64
C ILE A 374 -18.34 -0.35 18.37
N VAL A 375 -17.24 -0.68 19.03
CA VAL A 375 -15.96 0.04 18.96
C VAL A 375 -14.84 -0.95 18.69
N ALA A 376 -14.00 -0.64 17.73
CA ALA A 376 -12.73 -1.32 17.45
C ALA A 376 -11.58 -0.35 17.67
N LEU A 377 -10.60 -0.76 18.46
CA LEU A 377 -9.38 -0.01 18.72
C LEU A 377 -8.18 -0.90 18.37
N ASP A 378 -7.32 -0.45 17.48
CA ASP A 378 -6.10 -1.16 17.11
C ASP A 378 -4.90 -0.23 17.18
N VAL A 379 -3.75 -0.79 17.56
CA VAL A 379 -2.45 -0.11 17.62
C VAL A 379 -1.42 -1.04 16.99
N SER A 380 -0.50 -0.49 16.21
CA SER A 380 0.65 -1.23 15.69
C SER A 380 1.95 -0.48 15.84
N TYR A 381 3.04 -1.22 15.83
CA TYR A 381 4.40 -0.73 15.94
C TYR A 381 5.30 -1.43 14.94
N CYS A 382 6.13 -0.65 14.24
CA CYS A 382 7.06 -1.12 13.22
C CYS A 382 8.50 -1.06 13.74
N VAL A 383 9.25 -2.14 13.56
CA VAL A 383 10.68 -2.25 13.89
C VAL A 383 11.46 -2.48 12.60
N GLY A 384 12.22 -1.49 12.19
CA GLY A 384 13.10 -1.57 11.01
C GLY A 384 14.25 -2.55 11.26
N LEU A 385 14.54 -3.43 10.28
CA LEU A 385 15.64 -4.39 10.40
C LEU A 385 16.99 -3.79 9.96
N ALA A 386 16.97 -2.78 9.09
CA ALA A 386 18.17 -2.02 8.74
C ALA A 386 18.29 -0.78 9.64
N SER A 387 19.50 -0.47 10.10
CA SER A 387 19.75 0.71 10.96
C SER A 387 19.38 2.05 10.30
N THR A 388 19.32 2.08 8.98
CA THR A 388 18.94 3.23 8.14
C THR A 388 17.48 3.19 7.69
N ASN A 389 16.66 2.23 8.16
CA ASN A 389 15.27 2.14 7.75
C ASN A 389 14.47 3.34 8.34
N PRO A 390 13.94 4.22 7.48
CA PRO A 390 13.22 5.40 7.95
C PRO A 390 11.86 5.08 8.59
N LEU A 391 11.33 3.87 8.37
CA LEU A 391 10.05 3.40 8.92
C LEU A 391 10.18 2.87 10.35
N ASP A 392 11.42 2.75 10.87
CA ASP A 392 11.67 2.28 12.22
C ASP A 392 10.93 3.16 13.25
N GLN A 393 10.32 2.52 14.24
CA GLN A 393 9.53 3.15 15.32
C GLN A 393 8.22 3.83 14.85
N THR A 394 7.72 3.52 13.66
CA THR A 394 6.42 4.02 13.22
C THR A 394 5.29 3.34 14.00
N MET A 395 4.43 4.16 14.61
CA MET A 395 3.20 3.74 15.28
C MET A 395 1.99 4.06 14.41
N ARG A 396 0.95 3.22 14.50
CA ARG A 396 -0.34 3.49 13.84
C ARG A 396 -1.47 3.25 14.83
N PHE A 397 -2.49 4.07 14.73
CA PHE A 397 -3.67 4.04 15.58
C PHE A 397 -4.92 3.95 14.70
N THR A 398 -5.82 3.05 15.05
CA THR A 398 -7.11 2.86 14.37
C THR A 398 -8.23 2.90 15.38
N LEU A 399 -9.28 3.66 15.07
CA LEU A 399 -10.51 3.70 15.82
C LEU A 399 -11.68 3.45 14.86
N GLY A 400 -12.41 2.36 15.07
CA GLY A 400 -13.57 1.96 14.26
C GLY A 400 -14.86 1.98 15.06
N PHE A 401 -15.98 2.30 14.39
CA PHE A 401 -17.30 2.34 14.97
C PHE A 401 -18.32 1.58 14.11
N ASP A 402 -19.07 0.68 14.73
CA ASP A 402 -20.24 0.04 14.15
C ASP A 402 -21.48 0.93 14.31
N LEU A 403 -21.87 1.61 13.23
CA LEU A 403 -23.01 2.53 13.25
C LEU A 403 -24.36 1.79 13.39
N ALA A 404 -24.47 0.57 12.87
CA ALA A 404 -25.68 -0.24 13.02
C ALA A 404 -25.85 -0.69 14.46
N GLY A 405 -24.79 -1.16 15.11
CA GLY A 405 -24.79 -1.53 16.52
C GLY A 405 -25.11 -0.36 17.44
N ILE A 406 -24.61 0.85 17.16
CA ILE A 406 -24.97 2.08 17.90
C ILE A 406 -26.47 2.34 17.80
N LYS A 407 -27.05 2.27 16.59
CA LYS A 407 -28.48 2.47 16.38
C LYS A 407 -29.32 1.48 17.18
N ASP A 408 -28.97 0.20 17.15
CA ASP A 408 -29.69 -0.86 17.88
C ASP A 408 -29.63 -0.62 19.40
N LEU A 409 -28.51 -0.13 19.95
CA LEU A 409 -28.41 0.23 21.37
C LEU A 409 -29.30 1.41 21.74
N VAL A 410 -29.38 2.43 20.91
CA VAL A 410 -30.24 3.61 21.14
C VAL A 410 -31.71 3.23 21.07
N ASP A 411 -32.12 2.41 20.08
CA ASP A 411 -33.51 1.99 19.91
C ASP A 411 -33.96 1.06 21.05
N ASN A 412 -33.09 0.19 21.54
CA ASN A 412 -33.39 -0.65 22.70
C ASN A 412 -33.49 0.14 24.02
N ARG A 413 -32.77 1.27 24.19
CA ARG A 413 -32.95 2.16 25.35
C ARG A 413 -34.23 2.92 25.31
N LYS A 414 -34.79 3.26 24.14
CA LYS A 414 -36.11 3.93 24.02
C LYS A 414 -37.28 3.01 24.28
N LYS A 415 -37.08 1.69 24.25
CA LYS A 415 -38.12 0.68 24.51
C LYS A 415 -38.19 0.22 25.98
N LYS A 416 -37.21 0.59 26.81
CA LYS A 416 -37.20 0.42 28.25
C LYS A 416 -37.63 1.70 28.96
#